data_36f3461d3b34c232ef4d900a591d8284
#
_entry.id   36f3461d3b34c232ef4d900a591d8284
#
_cell.length_a   1.000
_cell.length_b   1.000
_cell.length_c   1.000
_cell.angle_alpha   90.00
_cell.angle_beta   90.00
_cell.angle_gamma   90.00
#
_symmetry.space_group_name_H-M   'P 1'
#
loop_
_entity.id
_entity.type
_entity.pdbx_description
1 polymer ?
#
loop_
_entity_poly.entity_id
_entity_poly.type
_entity_poly.pdbx_seq_one_letter_code
_entity_poly.pdbx_strand_id
1 'polypeptide(L)'
;MTVFPKHFLWGGAVAANQVEGAFRTDGKGLSVQDVLPNGGLGDFTAKPTPDNLKLEAIDFYHNYKNDIKLFAEMGFKVFRTSIAWSRIFPNGDDSAPNEAGLQFYDNLFDELLKYNIEPLVTLSHYETPLHLAKTYNGWADRRLIAFFEKFAQTVMERYKDKVKYWLTFNEVNSILHMPFTSGAIMTDKSQLSPQELYQAIHHELVASARVTKLGRSINPNFKIGCMILAMPAYPMTSDPRDVLAARQFEQHNLLFSDIHVRGKYPTYIQSYFKNNGIKIKFEEGDEEVLAQNTVDFLSFSYYMSVTQAYDFENYQSGQGNILGGLTNPHLTTSEWGWQIDPIGLRLVLNQYYERYQIPLFIVENGLGAKDQLIETLDGDYTVEDDYRIDYMNQYLVQVAKAIEDGVEIMGYTSWGCIDCVSMSTAQLSKRYGLIYVDRNDDGTGSLQRYKKKSFGWYQKVIRTNGQSLFEHHNR
;
A
#
# COMPACT_ATOMS: atom_id res chain seq x y z
N MET A 1 17.83 -26.56 4.40
CA MET A 1 18.40 -25.31 3.84
C MET A 1 17.27 -24.29 3.82
N THR A 2 17.55 -23.04 4.18
CA THR A 2 16.55 -21.97 4.10
C THR A 2 16.37 -21.57 2.64
N VAL A 3 15.16 -21.57 2.13
CA VAL A 3 14.82 -21.10 0.78
C VAL A 3 14.99 -19.57 0.69
N PHE A 4 14.65 -18.87 1.77
CA PHE A 4 14.75 -17.41 1.82
C PHE A 4 16.20 -16.92 1.89
N PRO A 5 16.58 -15.86 1.14
CA PRO A 5 17.90 -15.27 1.21
C PRO A 5 18.28 -14.84 2.64
N LYS A 6 19.55 -14.88 2.98
CA LYS A 6 20.05 -14.50 4.32
C LYS A 6 19.67 -13.06 4.73
N HIS A 7 19.56 -12.18 3.74
CA HIS A 7 19.23 -10.76 3.96
C HIS A 7 17.79 -10.44 3.60
N PHE A 8 16.89 -11.43 3.61
CA PHE A 8 15.49 -11.21 3.34
C PHE A 8 14.87 -10.26 4.38
N LEU A 9 14.19 -9.23 3.92
CA LEU A 9 13.61 -8.19 4.77
C LEU A 9 12.23 -8.61 5.27
N TRP A 10 12.21 -9.26 6.41
CA TRP A 10 10.98 -9.61 7.13
C TRP A 10 10.47 -8.42 7.92
N GLY A 11 9.17 -8.12 7.85
CA GLY A 11 8.62 -7.05 8.65
C GLY A 11 7.11 -6.89 8.56
N GLY A 12 6.67 -5.69 8.84
CA GLY A 12 5.27 -5.29 8.78
C GLY A 12 5.11 -3.89 8.19
N ALA A 13 3.87 -3.58 7.82
CA ALA A 13 3.50 -2.35 7.15
C ALA A 13 2.26 -1.70 7.77
N VAL A 14 2.25 -0.38 7.78
CA VAL A 14 1.11 0.47 8.11
C VAL A 14 1.10 1.70 7.19
N ALA A 15 0.01 2.47 7.24
CA ALA A 15 -0.07 3.81 6.64
C ALA A 15 -0.31 4.85 7.73
N ALA A 16 0.31 6.01 7.61
CA ALA A 16 0.20 7.10 8.59
C ALA A 16 -1.27 7.42 8.92
N ASN A 17 -2.11 7.62 7.90
CA ASN A 17 -3.52 7.97 8.09
C ASN A 17 -4.36 6.89 8.80
N GLN A 18 -3.93 5.64 8.80
CA GLN A 18 -4.67 4.53 9.40
C GLN A 18 -4.25 4.21 10.84
N VAL A 19 -3.12 4.75 11.30
CA VAL A 19 -2.58 4.45 12.63
C VAL A 19 -2.25 5.67 13.48
N GLU A 20 -1.77 6.76 12.88
CA GLU A 20 -1.21 7.88 13.66
C GLU A 20 -2.25 8.59 14.51
N GLY A 21 -3.41 8.92 13.94
CA GLY A 21 -4.35 9.83 14.60
C GLY A 21 -3.77 11.23 14.75
N ALA A 22 -4.04 11.90 15.88
CA ALA A 22 -3.48 13.23 16.17
C ALA A 22 -3.63 14.21 15.00
N PHE A 23 -4.80 14.21 14.34
CA PHE A 23 -5.03 14.82 13.02
C PHE A 23 -4.89 16.35 12.98
N ARG A 24 -4.87 17.01 14.16
CA ARG A 24 -4.62 18.47 14.30
C ARG A 24 -3.44 18.80 15.20
N THR A 25 -2.73 17.79 15.70
CA THR A 25 -1.62 17.99 16.64
C THR A 25 -0.41 18.55 15.91
N ASP A 26 0.33 19.44 16.59
CA ASP A 26 1.61 19.98 16.13
C ASP A 26 1.53 20.64 14.74
N GLY A 27 0.43 21.31 14.45
CA GLY A 27 0.26 22.08 13.22
C GLY A 27 -0.06 21.25 11.97
N LYS A 28 -0.40 19.96 12.11
CA LYS A 28 -0.86 19.16 10.96
C LYS A 28 -2.06 19.78 10.29
N GLY A 29 -2.01 19.92 8.96
CA GLY A 29 -3.14 20.26 8.13
C GLY A 29 -4.05 19.05 7.84
N LEU A 30 -5.20 19.32 7.22
CA LEU A 30 -6.13 18.26 6.83
C LEU A 30 -5.66 17.55 5.55
N SER A 31 -5.89 16.25 5.50
CA SER A 31 -5.72 15.43 4.31
C SER A 31 -7.07 14.97 3.75
N VAL A 32 -7.06 14.38 2.56
CA VAL A 32 -8.26 13.77 1.96
C VAL A 32 -8.82 12.64 2.84
N GLN A 33 -8.00 11.97 3.66
CA GLN A 33 -8.44 10.92 4.56
C GLN A 33 -9.28 11.44 5.73
N ASP A 34 -9.05 12.68 6.15
CA ASP A 34 -9.78 13.30 7.26
C ASP A 34 -11.25 13.60 6.92
N VAL A 35 -11.61 13.54 5.64
CA VAL A 35 -12.98 13.73 5.13
C VAL A 35 -13.62 12.48 4.54
N LEU A 36 -13.06 11.31 4.79
CA LEU A 36 -13.55 10.00 4.32
C LEU A 36 -14.01 9.13 5.51
N PRO A 37 -15.14 9.46 6.16
CA PRO A 37 -15.59 8.74 7.37
C PRO A 37 -16.00 7.30 7.12
N ASN A 38 -16.38 6.95 5.88
CA ASN A 38 -16.81 5.61 5.46
C ASN A 38 -15.73 4.87 4.65
N GLY A 39 -14.48 5.33 4.71
CA GLY A 39 -13.36 4.72 3.98
C GLY A 39 -13.19 5.22 2.55
N GLY A 40 -12.15 4.69 1.90
CA GLY A 40 -11.69 5.17 0.59
C GLY A 40 -12.65 4.92 -0.57
N LEU A 41 -13.64 4.05 -0.40
CA LEU A 41 -14.70 3.78 -1.37
C LEU A 41 -15.96 4.60 -1.11
N GLY A 42 -16.04 5.25 0.05
CA GLY A 42 -17.19 6.08 0.44
C GLY A 42 -17.10 7.50 -0.09
N ASP A 43 -18.21 8.22 0.06
CA ASP A 43 -18.26 9.64 -0.27
C ASP A 43 -17.47 10.47 0.74
N PHE A 44 -16.86 11.54 0.26
CA PHE A 44 -16.18 12.48 1.13
C PHE A 44 -17.15 13.54 1.69
N THR A 45 -16.83 14.02 2.89
CA THR A 45 -17.56 15.10 3.57
C THR A 45 -16.89 16.45 3.34
N ALA A 46 -17.62 17.55 3.52
CA ALA A 46 -17.05 18.90 3.35
C ALA A 46 -15.96 19.23 4.40
N LYS A 47 -16.05 18.60 5.57
CA LYS A 47 -15.15 18.76 6.71
C LYS A 47 -15.06 17.45 7.50
N PRO A 48 -14.03 17.25 8.35
CA PRO A 48 -13.94 16.11 9.24
C PRO A 48 -15.19 15.95 10.11
N THR A 49 -15.65 14.72 10.27
CA THR A 49 -16.80 14.36 11.11
C THR A 49 -16.36 13.40 12.22
N PRO A 50 -16.98 13.45 13.42
CA PRO A 50 -16.54 12.68 14.60
C PRO A 50 -16.58 11.16 14.41
N ASP A 51 -17.34 10.64 13.45
CA ASP A 51 -17.46 9.24 13.11
C ASP A 51 -16.29 8.72 12.25
N ASN A 52 -15.41 9.61 11.79
CA ASN A 52 -14.20 9.20 11.09
C ASN A 52 -13.13 8.70 12.06
N LEU A 53 -13.02 7.40 12.23
CA LEU A 53 -12.08 6.78 13.16
C LEU A 53 -10.61 7.12 12.88
N LYS A 54 -10.26 7.51 11.65
CA LYS A 54 -8.89 7.89 11.29
C LYS A 54 -8.41 9.18 11.95
N LEU A 55 -9.31 10.03 12.45
CA LEU A 55 -8.93 11.27 13.13
C LEU A 55 -8.11 10.98 14.41
N GLU A 56 -8.43 9.89 15.10
CA GLU A 56 -7.71 9.41 16.29
C GLU A 56 -6.96 8.10 16.01
N ALA A 57 -7.48 7.29 15.11
CA ALA A 57 -6.96 5.98 14.73
C ALA A 57 -6.63 5.11 15.95
N ILE A 58 -5.41 4.59 16.05
CA ILE A 58 -4.91 3.87 17.22
C ILE A 58 -3.93 4.70 18.06
N ASP A 59 -3.88 5.99 17.80
CA ASP A 59 -2.97 6.94 18.46
C ASP A 59 -1.49 6.50 18.41
N PHE A 60 -1.06 6.01 17.27
CA PHE A 60 0.34 5.64 17.05
C PHE A 60 1.27 6.85 17.22
N TYR A 61 0.77 8.07 16.94
CA TYR A 61 1.54 9.30 17.09
C TYR A 61 2.15 9.45 18.49
N HIS A 62 1.41 9.10 19.53
CA HIS A 62 1.89 9.15 20.92
C HIS A 62 2.44 7.80 21.41
N ASN A 63 2.05 6.67 20.80
CA ASN A 63 2.39 5.32 21.27
C ASN A 63 3.50 4.63 20.44
N TYR A 64 4.04 5.27 19.41
CA TYR A 64 4.98 4.63 18.46
C TYR A 64 6.17 3.93 19.13
N LYS A 65 6.70 4.46 20.25
CA LYS A 65 7.83 3.82 20.94
C LYS A 65 7.47 2.45 21.53
N ASN A 66 6.29 2.33 22.10
CA ASN A 66 5.79 1.07 22.63
C ASN A 66 5.48 0.09 21.49
N ASP A 67 4.87 0.58 20.43
CA ASP A 67 4.52 -0.24 19.25
C ASP A 67 5.79 -0.74 18.53
N ILE A 68 6.81 0.11 18.35
CA ILE A 68 8.09 -0.28 17.76
C ILE A 68 8.83 -1.30 18.65
N LYS A 69 8.73 -1.19 19.96
CA LYS A 69 9.28 -2.21 20.88
C LYS A 69 8.66 -3.59 20.64
N LEU A 70 7.34 -3.65 20.37
CA LEU A 70 6.66 -4.90 20.01
C LEU A 70 7.12 -5.41 18.64
N PHE A 71 7.33 -4.53 17.66
CA PHE A 71 7.88 -4.92 16.36
C PHE A 71 9.30 -5.47 16.47
N ALA A 72 10.13 -4.86 17.32
CA ALA A 72 11.48 -5.35 17.62
C ALA A 72 11.45 -6.74 18.31
N GLU A 73 10.53 -6.93 19.25
CA GLU A 73 10.31 -8.23 19.90
C GLU A 73 9.88 -9.29 18.88
N MET A 74 9.02 -8.95 17.91
CA MET A 74 8.61 -9.85 16.84
C MET A 74 9.77 -10.18 15.89
N GLY A 75 10.83 -9.37 15.91
CA GLY A 75 12.06 -9.61 15.14
C GLY A 75 12.09 -8.90 13.78
N PHE A 76 11.31 -7.87 13.58
CA PHE A 76 11.29 -7.11 12.32
C PHE A 76 12.69 -6.67 11.89
N LYS A 77 12.96 -6.79 10.60
CA LYS A 77 14.15 -6.26 9.91
C LYS A 77 13.82 -4.99 9.16
N VAL A 78 12.56 -4.82 8.77
CA VAL A 78 12.04 -3.65 8.06
C VAL A 78 10.68 -3.29 8.62
N PHE A 79 10.38 -2.01 8.69
CA PHE A 79 9.04 -1.50 8.98
C PHE A 79 8.65 -0.47 7.93
N ARG A 80 7.55 -0.74 7.24
CA ARG A 80 6.99 0.17 6.26
C ARG A 80 5.95 1.08 6.89
N THR A 81 6.13 2.38 6.69
CA THR A 81 5.13 3.39 7.02
C THR A 81 5.12 4.48 5.95
N SER A 82 4.23 5.45 6.08
CA SER A 82 4.18 6.63 5.22
C SER A 82 4.44 7.90 6.01
N ILE A 83 4.76 8.99 5.31
CA ILE A 83 4.83 10.32 5.88
C ILE A 83 3.53 11.06 5.51
N ALA A 84 2.78 11.54 6.50
CA ALA A 84 1.64 12.39 6.26
C ALA A 84 2.11 13.73 5.67
N TRP A 85 1.87 13.94 4.38
CA TRP A 85 2.30 15.15 3.67
C TRP A 85 1.83 16.41 4.39
N SER A 86 0.58 16.43 4.88
CA SER A 86 0.02 17.56 5.61
C SER A 86 0.59 17.78 7.03
N ARG A 87 1.43 16.88 7.56
CA ARG A 87 2.25 17.17 8.75
C ARG A 87 3.46 18.01 8.40
N ILE A 88 3.97 17.86 7.20
CA ILE A 88 5.19 18.54 6.73
C ILE A 88 4.85 19.87 6.06
N PHE A 89 3.86 19.87 5.19
CA PHE A 89 3.27 21.06 4.55
C PHE A 89 1.78 21.03 4.77
N PRO A 90 1.24 21.75 5.77
CA PRO A 90 -0.16 21.65 6.20
C PRO A 90 -1.19 21.88 5.08
N ASN A 91 -0.89 22.75 4.12
CA ASN A 91 -1.72 22.98 2.94
C ASN A 91 -1.18 22.25 1.69
N GLY A 92 0.05 21.79 1.72
CA GLY A 92 0.73 21.15 0.60
C GLY A 92 1.52 22.09 -0.30
N ASP A 93 1.06 23.34 -0.44
CA ASP A 93 1.69 24.42 -1.22
C ASP A 93 2.35 25.50 -0.35
N ASP A 94 2.49 25.26 0.94
CA ASP A 94 3.13 26.18 1.88
C ASP A 94 4.56 26.54 1.47
N SER A 95 5.00 27.74 1.81
CA SER A 95 6.36 28.21 1.50
C SER A 95 7.44 27.54 2.31
N ALA A 96 7.16 27.15 3.56
CA ALA A 96 8.09 26.52 4.49
C ALA A 96 7.45 25.28 5.14
N PRO A 97 8.27 24.26 5.49
CA PRO A 97 7.78 23.08 6.17
C PRO A 97 7.47 23.33 7.65
N ASN A 98 6.62 22.49 8.20
CA ASN A 98 6.31 22.44 9.62
C ASN A 98 7.38 21.64 10.37
N GLU A 99 8.20 22.31 11.16
CA GLU A 99 9.31 21.66 11.89
C GLU A 99 8.84 20.62 12.89
N ALA A 100 7.68 20.80 13.55
CA ALA A 100 7.15 19.83 14.48
C ALA A 100 6.80 18.49 13.79
N GLY A 101 6.29 18.55 12.57
CA GLY A 101 6.06 17.35 11.75
C GLY A 101 7.35 16.65 11.35
N LEU A 102 8.36 17.41 10.94
CA LEU A 102 9.67 16.86 10.62
C LEU A 102 10.31 16.18 11.85
N GLN A 103 10.20 16.80 13.02
CA GLN A 103 10.75 16.25 14.27
C GLN A 103 10.06 14.95 14.69
N PHE A 104 8.74 14.82 14.47
CA PHE A 104 8.03 13.59 14.76
C PHE A 104 8.62 12.40 13.99
N TYR A 105 8.85 12.56 12.68
CA TYR A 105 9.44 11.49 11.87
C TYR A 105 10.91 11.27 12.14
N ASP A 106 11.68 12.31 12.54
CA ASP A 106 13.04 12.10 13.07
C ASP A 106 13.02 11.14 14.25
N ASN A 107 12.14 11.38 15.22
CA ASN A 107 12.02 10.56 16.42
C ASN A 107 11.54 9.14 16.10
N LEU A 108 10.60 9.00 15.16
CA LEU A 108 10.10 7.71 14.71
C LEU A 108 11.20 6.85 14.07
N PHE A 109 11.97 7.45 13.15
CA PHE A 109 13.05 6.72 12.47
C PHE A 109 14.21 6.41 13.41
N ASP A 110 14.55 7.31 14.31
CA ASP A 110 15.57 7.05 15.34
C ASP A 110 15.16 5.87 16.24
N GLU A 111 13.89 5.78 16.63
CA GLU A 111 13.40 4.65 17.42
C GLU A 111 13.46 3.33 16.65
N LEU A 112 13.14 3.31 15.35
CA LEU A 112 13.30 2.12 14.50
C LEU A 112 14.76 1.68 14.41
N LEU A 113 15.67 2.62 14.11
CA LEU A 113 17.08 2.35 13.96
C LEU A 113 17.75 1.87 15.26
N LYS A 114 17.28 2.32 16.40
CA LYS A 114 17.70 1.84 17.73
C LYS A 114 17.57 0.31 17.87
N TYR A 115 16.57 -0.27 17.20
CA TYR A 115 16.33 -1.72 17.18
C TYR A 115 16.83 -2.41 15.90
N ASN A 116 17.62 -1.72 15.07
CA ASN A 116 18.09 -2.20 13.77
C ASN A 116 16.93 -2.60 12.83
N ILE A 117 15.84 -1.85 12.87
CA ILE A 117 14.71 -1.98 11.96
C ILE A 117 14.87 -0.93 10.86
N GLU A 118 15.02 -1.35 9.60
CA GLU A 118 15.12 -0.45 8.45
C GLU A 118 13.77 0.22 8.19
N PRO A 119 13.71 1.56 8.11
CA PRO A 119 12.52 2.23 7.61
C PRO A 119 12.37 2.01 6.10
N LEU A 120 11.16 1.64 5.68
CA LEU A 120 10.71 1.68 4.29
C LEU A 120 9.58 2.71 4.21
N VAL A 121 9.81 3.82 3.52
CA VAL A 121 8.95 5.00 3.61
C VAL A 121 8.21 5.24 2.31
N THR A 122 6.89 5.27 2.39
CA THR A 122 6.01 5.72 1.30
C THR A 122 5.77 7.23 1.43
N LEU A 123 6.09 7.99 0.39
CA LEU A 123 5.91 9.45 0.39
C LEU A 123 4.44 9.86 0.39
N SER A 124 3.61 9.22 -0.44
CA SER A 124 2.17 9.49 -0.47
C SER A 124 1.37 8.18 -0.39
N HIS A 125 0.67 7.99 0.73
CA HIS A 125 -0.18 6.83 0.96
C HIS A 125 -1.65 7.26 1.09
N TYR A 126 -2.26 7.66 -0.04
CA TYR A 126 -3.64 8.14 -0.09
C TYR A 126 -3.91 9.37 0.79
N GLU A 127 -2.91 10.22 0.99
CA GLU A 127 -2.95 11.25 2.02
C GLU A 127 -2.52 12.64 1.48
N THR A 128 -3.00 12.99 0.29
CA THR A 128 -2.79 14.33 -0.27
C THR A 128 -3.44 15.38 0.63
N PRO A 129 -2.78 16.52 0.89
CA PRO A 129 -3.39 17.62 1.62
C PRO A 129 -4.73 18.07 1.03
N LEU A 130 -5.76 18.20 1.87
CA LEU A 130 -7.12 18.53 1.44
C LEU A 130 -7.20 19.88 0.72
N HIS A 131 -6.35 20.83 1.11
CA HIS A 131 -6.24 22.11 0.43
C HIS A 131 -5.88 21.95 -1.06
N LEU A 132 -4.98 21.03 -1.40
CA LEU A 132 -4.61 20.76 -2.79
C LEU A 132 -5.77 20.15 -3.58
N ALA A 133 -6.60 19.31 -2.94
CA ALA A 133 -7.82 18.81 -3.56
C ALA A 133 -8.80 19.95 -3.86
N LYS A 134 -9.08 20.80 -2.87
CA LYS A 134 -10.07 21.89 -2.97
C LYS A 134 -9.63 23.02 -3.91
N THR A 135 -8.35 23.35 -3.92
CA THR A 135 -7.83 24.51 -4.68
C THR A 135 -7.44 24.13 -6.11
N TYR A 136 -6.90 22.92 -6.30
CA TYR A 136 -6.30 22.51 -7.56
C TYR A 136 -6.99 21.30 -8.20
N ASN A 137 -8.03 20.73 -7.58
CA ASN A 137 -8.62 19.44 -7.99
C ASN A 137 -7.59 18.31 -7.98
N GLY A 138 -6.69 18.32 -7.00
CA GLY A 138 -5.67 17.29 -6.81
C GLY A 138 -4.77 17.11 -8.04
N TRP A 139 -4.46 15.85 -8.35
CA TRP A 139 -3.53 15.49 -9.44
C TRP A 139 -4.04 15.81 -10.86
N ALA A 140 -5.31 16.26 -11.00
CA ALA A 140 -5.78 16.85 -12.26
C ALA A 140 -4.99 18.10 -12.64
N ASP A 141 -4.44 18.83 -11.67
CA ASP A 141 -3.62 20.01 -11.89
C ASP A 141 -2.11 19.68 -11.85
N ARG A 142 -1.42 20.02 -12.91
CA ARG A 142 0.02 19.76 -13.06
C ARG A 142 0.89 20.39 -11.97
N ARG A 143 0.43 21.48 -11.33
CA ARG A 143 1.18 22.16 -10.25
C ARG A 143 1.47 21.25 -9.07
N LEU A 144 0.70 20.17 -8.86
CA LEU A 144 0.98 19.20 -7.83
C LEU A 144 2.34 18.50 -8.00
N ILE A 145 2.84 18.41 -9.22
CA ILE A 145 4.19 17.85 -9.46
C ILE A 145 5.23 18.64 -8.66
N ALA A 146 5.21 19.96 -8.76
CA ALA A 146 6.17 20.82 -8.05
C ALA A 146 5.96 20.78 -6.52
N PHE A 147 4.72 20.75 -6.06
CA PHE A 147 4.43 20.67 -4.63
C PHE A 147 4.90 19.33 -4.04
N PHE A 148 4.67 18.23 -4.74
CA PHE A 148 5.11 16.91 -4.34
C PHE A 148 6.64 16.79 -4.36
N GLU A 149 7.31 17.33 -5.37
CA GLU A 149 8.76 17.35 -5.48
C GLU A 149 9.39 18.14 -4.31
N LYS A 150 8.81 19.29 -3.94
CA LYS A 150 9.23 20.07 -2.77
C LYS A 150 9.06 19.30 -1.46
N PHE A 151 7.93 18.63 -1.27
CA PHE A 151 7.69 17.76 -0.12
C PHE A 151 8.73 16.63 -0.07
N ALA A 152 8.91 15.91 -1.18
CA ALA A 152 9.87 14.82 -1.27
C ALA A 152 11.30 15.29 -1.00
N GLN A 153 11.71 16.43 -1.57
CA GLN A 153 13.03 17.03 -1.30
C GLN A 153 13.23 17.28 0.18
N THR A 154 12.28 17.93 0.82
CA THR A 154 12.34 18.28 2.25
C THR A 154 12.55 17.05 3.12
N VAL A 155 11.76 16.00 2.93
CA VAL A 155 11.84 14.79 3.77
C VAL A 155 13.04 13.89 3.40
N MET A 156 13.38 13.77 2.13
CA MET A 156 14.52 12.99 1.69
C MET A 156 15.86 13.61 2.16
N GLU A 157 16.00 14.93 2.10
CA GLU A 157 17.17 15.64 2.65
C GLU A 157 17.26 15.51 4.17
N ARG A 158 16.12 15.66 4.86
CA ARG A 158 16.07 15.57 6.33
C ARG A 158 16.46 14.18 6.82
N TYR A 159 15.99 13.13 6.17
CA TYR A 159 16.14 11.75 6.62
C TYR A 159 17.15 10.94 5.82
N LYS A 160 18.02 11.58 5.02
CA LYS A 160 18.96 10.92 4.10
C LYS A 160 19.92 9.92 4.76
N ASP A 161 20.21 10.10 6.04
CA ASP A 161 21.08 9.22 6.82
C ASP A 161 20.31 8.19 7.66
N LYS A 162 18.97 8.22 7.62
CA LYS A 162 18.08 7.36 8.41
C LYS A 162 17.26 6.41 7.56
N VAL A 163 16.86 6.85 6.36
CA VAL A 163 15.96 6.10 5.47
C VAL A 163 16.69 5.79 4.17
N LYS A 164 16.76 4.52 3.83
CA LYS A 164 17.37 4.02 2.60
C LYS A 164 16.34 3.68 1.54
N TYR A 165 15.19 3.14 1.95
CA TYR A 165 14.16 2.61 1.06
C TYR A 165 12.97 3.57 0.97
N TRP A 166 12.65 3.98 -0.27
CA TRP A 166 11.58 4.93 -0.55
C TRP A 166 10.62 4.40 -1.60
N LEU A 167 9.32 4.66 -1.40
CA LEU A 167 8.26 4.46 -2.37
C LEU A 167 7.59 5.81 -2.64
N THR A 168 7.33 6.13 -3.89
CA THR A 168 6.74 7.43 -4.24
C THR A 168 5.26 7.52 -3.91
N PHE A 169 4.46 6.61 -4.47
CA PHE A 169 3.02 6.54 -4.25
C PHE A 169 2.62 5.13 -3.84
N ASN A 170 1.65 5.04 -2.92
CA ASN A 170 1.01 3.78 -2.60
C ASN A 170 0.00 3.41 -3.68
N GLU A 171 0.04 2.16 -4.14
CA GLU A 171 -0.94 1.60 -5.08
C GLU A 171 -1.35 2.62 -6.16
N VAL A 172 -0.37 3.17 -6.86
CA VAL A 172 -0.56 4.29 -7.81
C VAL A 172 -1.64 4.00 -8.86
N ASN A 173 -1.88 2.74 -9.20
CA ASN A 173 -2.92 2.31 -10.12
C ASN A 173 -4.34 2.39 -9.53
N SER A 174 -4.48 2.56 -8.22
CA SER A 174 -5.79 2.71 -7.55
C SER A 174 -6.53 3.98 -7.97
N ILE A 175 -5.85 4.96 -8.54
CA ILE A 175 -6.49 6.18 -9.09
C ILE A 175 -7.54 5.85 -10.16
N LEU A 176 -7.38 4.74 -10.88
CA LEU A 176 -8.38 4.25 -11.84
C LEU A 176 -9.74 3.93 -11.19
N HIS A 177 -9.73 3.60 -9.92
CA HIS A 177 -10.91 3.12 -9.17
C HIS A 177 -11.40 4.10 -8.13
N MET A 178 -10.47 4.83 -7.49
CA MET A 178 -10.71 5.73 -6.37
C MET A 178 -10.02 7.09 -6.62
N PRO A 179 -10.48 7.88 -7.60
CA PRO A 179 -9.78 9.10 -8.03
C PRO A 179 -9.68 10.16 -6.93
N PHE A 180 -10.63 10.26 -6.00
CA PHE A 180 -10.51 11.16 -4.85
C PHE A 180 -9.51 10.63 -3.82
N THR A 181 -9.62 9.38 -3.41
CA THR A 181 -8.75 8.77 -2.39
C THR A 181 -7.29 8.72 -2.83
N SER A 182 -7.04 8.31 -4.06
CA SER A 182 -5.70 8.13 -4.61
C SER A 182 -5.14 9.41 -5.23
N GLY A 183 -5.96 10.12 -6.03
CA GLY A 183 -5.53 11.29 -6.80
C GLY A 183 -6.00 12.64 -6.26
N ALA A 184 -6.72 12.65 -5.14
CA ALA A 184 -7.31 13.88 -4.57
C ALA A 184 -8.21 14.66 -5.56
N ILE A 185 -8.78 13.97 -6.55
CA ILE A 185 -9.62 14.56 -7.61
C ILE A 185 -11.04 14.70 -7.07
N MET A 186 -11.50 15.93 -6.93
CA MET A 186 -12.83 16.25 -6.39
C MET A 186 -13.95 16.16 -7.43
N THR A 187 -13.60 16.12 -8.71
CA THR A 187 -14.58 15.89 -9.78
C THR A 187 -15.31 14.57 -9.51
N ASP A 188 -16.64 14.60 -9.52
CA ASP A 188 -17.45 13.39 -9.33
C ASP A 188 -17.04 12.31 -10.33
N LYS A 189 -16.90 11.08 -9.85
CA LYS A 189 -16.42 9.96 -10.67
C LYS A 189 -17.29 9.74 -11.91
N SER A 190 -18.59 10.03 -11.83
CA SER A 190 -19.53 9.91 -12.96
C SER A 190 -19.33 10.98 -14.04
N GLN A 191 -18.66 12.10 -13.68
CA GLN A 191 -18.39 13.24 -14.56
C GLN A 191 -16.92 13.30 -14.99
N LEU A 192 -16.04 12.56 -14.32
CA LEU A 192 -14.61 12.51 -14.63
C LEU A 192 -14.38 11.77 -15.95
N SER A 193 -13.96 12.50 -16.96
CA SER A 193 -13.67 11.91 -18.27
C SER A 193 -12.39 11.05 -18.24
N PRO A 194 -12.29 10.00 -19.07
CA PRO A 194 -11.04 9.25 -19.23
C PRO A 194 -9.84 10.13 -19.59
N GLN A 195 -10.06 11.20 -20.37
CA GLN A 195 -9.03 12.18 -20.71
C GLN A 195 -8.44 12.86 -19.47
N GLU A 196 -9.29 13.32 -18.54
CA GLU A 196 -8.87 13.99 -17.31
C GLU A 196 -8.20 13.00 -16.35
N LEU A 197 -8.74 11.80 -16.23
CA LEU A 197 -8.19 10.75 -15.37
C LEU A 197 -6.78 10.35 -15.82
N TYR A 198 -6.58 10.04 -17.10
CA TYR A 198 -5.27 9.64 -17.60
C TYR A 198 -4.27 10.80 -17.66
N GLN A 199 -4.73 12.06 -17.77
CA GLN A 199 -3.86 13.21 -17.62
C GLN A 199 -3.38 13.35 -16.16
N ALA A 200 -4.24 13.12 -15.18
CA ALA A 200 -3.85 13.12 -13.76
C ALA A 200 -2.85 11.99 -13.47
N ILE A 201 -3.07 10.80 -14.02
CA ILE A 201 -2.12 9.68 -13.94
C ILE A 201 -0.75 10.08 -14.51
N HIS A 202 -0.73 10.77 -15.66
CA HIS A 202 0.51 11.27 -16.24
C HIS A 202 1.26 12.20 -15.28
N HIS A 203 0.55 13.10 -14.59
CA HIS A 203 1.16 13.99 -13.61
C HIS A 203 1.80 13.21 -12.44
N GLU A 204 1.14 12.19 -11.91
CA GLU A 204 1.71 11.34 -10.85
C GLU A 204 2.95 10.57 -11.32
N LEU A 205 2.91 10.03 -12.54
CA LEU A 205 4.05 9.30 -13.13
C LEU A 205 5.26 10.21 -13.33
N VAL A 206 5.04 11.43 -13.84
CA VAL A 206 6.10 12.44 -13.99
C VAL A 206 6.64 12.86 -12.63
N ALA A 207 5.77 13.09 -11.64
CA ALA A 207 6.17 13.41 -10.27
C ALA A 207 7.03 12.30 -9.66
N SER A 208 6.64 11.04 -9.84
CA SER A 208 7.40 9.88 -9.37
C SER A 208 8.80 9.82 -9.99
N ALA A 209 8.92 10.05 -11.30
CA ALA A 209 10.21 10.06 -12.00
C ALA A 209 11.10 11.23 -11.55
N ARG A 210 10.53 12.43 -11.37
CA ARG A 210 11.27 13.60 -10.85
C ARG A 210 11.80 13.36 -9.44
N VAL A 211 10.98 12.79 -8.56
CA VAL A 211 11.37 12.44 -7.21
C VAL A 211 12.44 11.34 -7.20
N THR A 212 12.36 10.38 -8.11
CA THR A 212 13.40 9.35 -8.26
C THR A 212 14.74 9.97 -8.66
N LYS A 213 14.74 10.92 -9.62
CA LYS A 213 15.92 11.69 -10.00
C LYS A 213 16.48 12.48 -8.82
N LEU A 214 15.60 13.20 -8.13
CA LEU A 214 15.94 14.02 -6.97
C LEU A 214 16.55 13.18 -5.84
N GLY A 215 15.92 12.07 -5.48
CA GLY A 215 16.40 11.18 -4.44
C GLY A 215 17.81 10.66 -4.70
N ARG A 216 18.10 10.26 -5.93
CA ARG A 216 19.46 9.83 -6.34
C ARG A 216 20.49 10.95 -6.26
N SER A 217 20.09 12.21 -6.49
CA SER A 217 20.97 13.35 -6.33
C SER A 217 21.26 13.69 -4.86
N ILE A 218 20.29 13.44 -3.97
CA ILE A 218 20.43 13.65 -2.52
C ILE A 218 21.33 12.57 -1.90
N ASN A 219 21.04 11.30 -2.23
CA ASN A 219 21.84 10.17 -1.75
C ASN A 219 21.84 9.04 -2.79
N PRO A 220 22.99 8.77 -3.43
CA PRO A 220 23.09 7.72 -4.46
C PRO A 220 22.87 6.30 -3.92
N ASN A 221 22.87 6.12 -2.59
CA ASN A 221 22.59 4.83 -1.95
C ASN A 221 21.11 4.59 -1.70
N PHE A 222 20.25 5.57 -1.95
CA PHE A 222 18.80 5.35 -1.88
C PHE A 222 18.37 4.25 -2.83
N LYS A 223 17.40 3.45 -2.37
CA LYS A 223 16.66 2.49 -3.17
C LYS A 223 15.24 2.99 -3.30
N ILE A 224 14.87 3.36 -4.52
CA ILE A 224 13.58 3.99 -4.81
C ILE A 224 12.76 3.04 -5.67
N GLY A 225 11.61 2.64 -5.16
CA GLY A 225 10.68 1.75 -5.84
C GLY A 225 9.36 2.44 -6.21
N CYS A 226 8.62 1.83 -7.11
CA CYS A 226 7.20 2.08 -7.29
C CYS A 226 6.38 1.06 -6.51
N MET A 227 5.14 1.39 -6.22
CA MET A 227 4.23 0.50 -5.51
C MET A 227 2.88 0.44 -6.22
N ILE A 228 2.47 -0.76 -6.61
CA ILE A 228 1.22 -1.02 -7.32
C ILE A 228 0.34 -2.02 -6.55
N LEU A 229 -0.97 -1.93 -6.75
CA LEU A 229 -1.92 -2.96 -6.35
C LEU A 229 -1.87 -4.08 -7.39
N ALA A 230 -1.38 -5.24 -7.00
CA ALA A 230 -1.33 -6.39 -7.89
C ALA A 230 -2.70 -7.07 -7.98
N MET A 231 -3.20 -7.18 -9.20
CA MET A 231 -4.51 -7.77 -9.50
C MET A 231 -4.36 -8.72 -10.68
N PRO A 232 -3.88 -9.96 -10.46
CA PRO A 232 -3.86 -10.96 -11.52
C PRO A 232 -5.29 -11.30 -11.92
N ALA A 233 -5.54 -11.38 -13.21
CA ALA A 233 -6.86 -11.67 -13.75
C ALA A 233 -6.92 -13.05 -14.39
N TYR A 234 -7.80 -13.90 -13.88
CA TYR A 234 -8.10 -15.20 -14.48
C TYR A 234 -9.22 -15.07 -15.51
N PRO A 235 -9.16 -15.79 -16.63
CA PRO A 235 -10.33 -15.95 -17.47
C PRO A 235 -11.39 -16.81 -16.77
N MET A 236 -12.67 -16.49 -16.93
CA MET A 236 -13.76 -17.30 -16.37
C MET A 236 -13.77 -18.71 -16.96
N THR A 237 -13.46 -18.81 -18.23
CA THR A 237 -13.36 -20.08 -18.96
C THR A 237 -12.13 -20.10 -19.87
N SER A 238 -11.87 -21.24 -20.50
CA SER A 238 -10.86 -21.38 -21.54
C SER A 238 -11.29 -20.79 -22.91
N ASP A 239 -12.45 -20.15 -23.00
CA ASP A 239 -12.84 -19.41 -24.22
C ASP A 239 -11.77 -18.33 -24.52
N PRO A 240 -11.20 -18.29 -25.74
CA PRO A 240 -10.21 -17.28 -26.08
C PRO A 240 -10.68 -15.83 -25.86
N ARG A 241 -11.98 -15.55 -25.88
CA ARG A 241 -12.54 -14.22 -25.60
C ARG A 241 -12.42 -13.88 -24.11
N ASP A 242 -12.62 -14.84 -23.21
CA ASP A 242 -12.41 -14.66 -21.77
C ASP A 242 -10.92 -14.44 -21.45
N VAL A 243 -10.06 -15.22 -22.12
CA VAL A 243 -8.59 -15.07 -21.99
C VAL A 243 -8.14 -13.68 -22.42
N LEU A 244 -8.70 -13.19 -23.54
CA LEU A 244 -8.41 -11.83 -24.00
C LEU A 244 -8.94 -10.75 -23.04
N ALA A 245 -10.16 -10.93 -22.50
CA ALA A 245 -10.74 -10.00 -21.53
C ALA A 245 -9.87 -9.89 -20.26
N ALA A 246 -9.43 -11.03 -19.71
CA ALA A 246 -8.53 -11.06 -18.56
C ALA A 246 -7.19 -10.33 -18.87
N ARG A 247 -6.62 -10.58 -20.04
CA ARG A 247 -5.38 -9.93 -20.49
C ARG A 247 -5.54 -8.41 -20.64
N GLN A 248 -6.65 -7.96 -21.19
CA GLN A 248 -6.92 -6.52 -21.37
C GLN A 248 -7.13 -5.84 -20.01
N PHE A 249 -7.78 -6.50 -19.06
CA PHE A 249 -7.91 -6.00 -17.70
C PHE A 249 -6.52 -5.79 -17.05
N GLU A 250 -5.63 -6.78 -17.13
CA GLU A 250 -4.27 -6.67 -16.59
C GLU A 250 -3.48 -5.51 -17.22
N GLN A 251 -3.64 -5.26 -18.51
CA GLN A 251 -2.90 -4.20 -19.22
C GLN A 251 -3.13 -2.82 -18.61
N HIS A 252 -4.35 -2.50 -18.14
CA HIS A 252 -4.62 -1.23 -17.48
C HIS A 252 -3.86 -1.06 -16.16
N ASN A 253 -3.56 -2.15 -15.46
CA ASN A 253 -2.78 -2.12 -14.22
C ASN A 253 -1.26 -2.16 -14.51
N LEU A 254 -0.84 -2.96 -15.48
CA LEU A 254 0.56 -3.06 -15.89
C LEU A 254 1.11 -1.77 -16.52
N LEU A 255 0.25 -0.88 -17.01
CA LEU A 255 0.62 0.46 -17.48
C LEU A 255 1.55 1.17 -16.48
N PHE A 256 1.19 1.16 -15.21
CA PHE A 256 1.92 1.88 -14.15
C PHE A 256 3.30 1.30 -13.90
N SER A 257 3.39 -0.02 -13.75
CA SER A 257 4.67 -0.69 -13.59
C SER A 257 5.53 -0.63 -14.86
N ASP A 258 4.94 -0.74 -16.06
CA ASP A 258 5.68 -0.58 -17.32
C ASP A 258 6.36 0.79 -17.40
N ILE A 259 5.67 1.87 -17.06
CA ILE A 259 6.25 3.22 -17.13
C ILE A 259 7.33 3.40 -16.06
N HIS A 260 7.09 2.96 -14.82
CA HIS A 260 8.08 3.07 -13.76
C HIS A 260 9.37 2.29 -14.02
N VAL A 261 9.25 1.11 -14.64
CA VAL A 261 10.39 0.20 -14.86
C VAL A 261 11.04 0.39 -16.23
N ARG A 262 10.25 0.73 -17.26
CA ARG A 262 10.75 0.86 -18.64
C ARG A 262 10.87 2.30 -19.12
N GLY A 263 10.35 3.26 -18.38
CA GLY A 263 10.46 4.69 -18.64
C GLY A 263 9.66 5.20 -19.84
N LYS A 264 8.69 4.44 -20.35
CA LYS A 264 7.89 4.83 -21.51
C LYS A 264 6.51 4.22 -21.52
N TYR A 265 5.57 4.91 -22.16
CA TYR A 265 4.22 4.41 -22.37
C TYR A 265 4.23 3.17 -23.27
N PRO A 266 3.63 2.05 -22.87
CA PRO A 266 3.58 0.85 -23.68
C PRO A 266 2.63 1.01 -24.88
N THR A 267 2.89 0.26 -25.96
CA THR A 267 2.12 0.37 -27.21
C THR A 267 0.64 0.04 -27.06
N TYR A 268 0.29 -0.91 -26.17
CA TYR A 268 -1.11 -1.28 -25.95
C TYR A 268 -1.93 -0.11 -25.34
N ILE A 269 -1.32 0.72 -24.47
CA ILE A 269 -2.02 1.88 -23.91
C ILE A 269 -2.09 3.04 -24.90
N GLN A 270 -1.07 3.22 -25.75
CA GLN A 270 -1.11 4.20 -26.83
C GLN A 270 -2.24 3.87 -27.81
N SER A 271 -2.43 2.58 -28.13
CA SER A 271 -3.53 2.12 -28.97
C SER A 271 -4.89 2.34 -28.29
N TYR A 272 -4.99 2.07 -26.98
CA TYR A 272 -6.19 2.36 -26.22
C TYR A 272 -6.52 3.86 -26.23
N PHE A 273 -5.54 4.73 -26.01
CA PHE A 273 -5.73 6.17 -26.04
C PHE A 273 -6.22 6.65 -27.42
N LYS A 274 -5.59 6.18 -28.49
CA LYS A 274 -5.99 6.51 -29.85
C LYS A 274 -7.44 6.12 -30.13
N ASN A 275 -7.82 4.90 -29.75
CA ASN A 275 -9.16 4.36 -30.01
C ASN A 275 -10.25 5.05 -29.18
N ASN A 276 -9.89 5.62 -28.02
CA ASN A 276 -10.82 6.32 -27.12
C ASN A 276 -10.69 7.86 -27.16
N GLY A 277 -9.92 8.40 -28.11
CA GLY A 277 -9.76 9.84 -28.29
C GLY A 277 -9.01 10.55 -27.16
N ILE A 278 -8.26 9.80 -26.36
CA ILE A 278 -7.47 10.33 -25.23
C ILE A 278 -6.16 10.89 -25.75
N LYS A 279 -5.85 12.13 -25.41
CA LYS A 279 -4.62 12.83 -25.83
C LYS A 279 -3.89 13.35 -24.59
N ILE A 280 -2.91 12.62 -24.12
CA ILE A 280 -2.09 13.06 -22.98
C ILE A 280 -1.21 14.23 -23.41
N LYS A 281 -1.30 15.32 -22.67
CA LYS A 281 -0.44 16.49 -22.84
C LYS A 281 0.88 16.23 -22.13
N PHE A 282 1.94 16.03 -22.92
CA PHE A 282 3.32 16.03 -22.44
C PHE A 282 3.85 17.46 -22.46
N GLU A 283 4.59 17.83 -21.45
CA GLU A 283 5.39 19.06 -21.47
C GLU A 283 6.87 18.72 -21.74
N GLU A 284 7.65 19.75 -22.04
CA GLU A 284 9.08 19.60 -22.32
C GLU A 284 9.80 18.91 -21.15
N GLY A 285 10.54 17.86 -21.44
CA GLY A 285 11.29 17.07 -20.46
C GLY A 285 10.51 15.90 -19.83
N ASP A 286 9.19 15.77 -20.04
CA ASP A 286 8.41 14.66 -19.45
C ASP A 286 8.87 13.29 -19.94
N GLU A 287 9.04 13.13 -21.25
CA GLU A 287 9.52 11.85 -21.83
C GLU A 287 10.93 11.52 -21.34
N GLU A 288 11.79 12.52 -21.27
CA GLU A 288 13.18 12.35 -20.84
C GLU A 288 13.26 11.95 -19.35
N VAL A 289 12.51 12.63 -18.46
CA VAL A 289 12.55 12.31 -17.04
C VAL A 289 12.00 10.92 -16.75
N LEU A 290 10.95 10.49 -17.45
CA LEU A 290 10.42 9.13 -17.36
C LEU A 290 11.45 8.10 -17.82
N ALA A 291 12.08 8.31 -18.98
CA ALA A 291 13.03 7.37 -19.57
C ALA A 291 14.32 7.20 -18.76
N GLN A 292 14.81 8.27 -18.13
CA GLN A 292 16.09 8.28 -17.44
C GLN A 292 16.00 7.96 -15.94
N ASN A 293 14.81 7.95 -15.37
CA ASN A 293 14.63 7.81 -13.91
C ASN A 293 13.67 6.67 -13.57
N THR A 294 13.96 5.49 -14.06
CA THR A 294 13.26 4.25 -13.73
C THR A 294 13.61 3.79 -12.30
N VAL A 295 12.75 2.97 -11.71
CA VAL A 295 12.87 2.53 -10.31
C VAL A 295 13.94 1.44 -10.11
N ASP A 296 14.43 1.31 -8.87
CA ASP A 296 15.43 0.29 -8.50
C ASP A 296 14.78 -1.08 -8.22
N PHE A 297 13.53 -1.10 -7.79
CA PHE A 297 12.75 -2.29 -7.52
C PHE A 297 11.27 -2.03 -7.73
N LEU A 298 10.51 -3.09 -7.95
CA LEU A 298 9.05 -3.06 -8.02
C LEU A 298 8.47 -3.60 -6.72
N SER A 299 7.66 -2.80 -6.04
CA SER A 299 6.90 -3.27 -4.88
C SER A 299 5.40 -3.31 -5.19
N PHE A 300 4.70 -4.13 -4.45
CA PHE A 300 3.26 -4.28 -4.65
C PHE A 300 2.54 -4.76 -3.39
N SER A 301 1.23 -4.49 -3.35
CA SER A 301 0.27 -5.15 -2.48
C SER A 301 -0.38 -6.32 -3.21
N TYR A 302 -0.65 -7.39 -2.47
CA TYR A 302 -1.44 -8.50 -2.98
C TYR A 302 -2.44 -8.98 -1.92
N TYR A 303 -3.72 -8.90 -2.24
CA TYR A 303 -4.79 -9.35 -1.35
C TYR A 303 -5.67 -10.40 -2.01
N MET A 304 -5.89 -10.30 -3.32
CA MET A 304 -6.79 -11.17 -4.07
C MET A 304 -6.47 -11.17 -5.56
N SER A 305 -6.93 -12.19 -6.25
CA SER A 305 -7.06 -12.22 -7.72
C SER A 305 -8.47 -11.80 -8.14
N VAL A 306 -8.62 -11.49 -9.42
CA VAL A 306 -9.91 -11.19 -10.03
C VAL A 306 -10.20 -12.19 -11.15
N THR A 307 -11.48 -12.32 -11.54
CA THR A 307 -11.88 -13.15 -12.68
C THR A 307 -12.62 -12.29 -13.69
N GLN A 308 -12.34 -12.48 -14.96
CA GLN A 308 -12.88 -11.69 -16.07
C GLN A 308 -13.49 -12.58 -17.15
N ALA A 309 -14.54 -12.09 -17.78
CA ALA A 309 -15.17 -12.72 -18.95
C ALA A 309 -15.51 -11.65 -19.99
N TYR A 310 -15.59 -12.04 -21.27
CA TYR A 310 -15.98 -11.13 -22.34
C TYR A 310 -17.44 -10.69 -22.23
N ASP A 311 -18.30 -11.56 -21.66
CA ASP A 311 -19.72 -11.33 -21.40
C ASP A 311 -19.97 -11.17 -19.89
N PHE A 312 -19.21 -10.32 -19.26
CA PHE A 312 -19.13 -10.08 -17.81
C PHE A 312 -20.51 -10.00 -17.13
N GLU A 313 -21.49 -9.38 -17.80
CA GLU A 313 -22.84 -9.17 -17.26
C GLU A 313 -23.66 -10.47 -17.08
N ASN A 314 -23.25 -11.55 -17.73
CA ASN A 314 -23.89 -12.85 -17.61
C ASN A 314 -23.46 -13.66 -16.38
N TYR A 315 -22.49 -13.14 -15.60
CA TYR A 315 -21.95 -13.81 -14.42
C TYR A 315 -22.20 -13.01 -13.14
N GLN A 316 -22.12 -13.69 -12.03
CA GLN A 316 -22.22 -13.07 -10.71
C GLN A 316 -20.96 -12.31 -10.35
N SER A 317 -21.08 -11.03 -10.07
CA SER A 317 -19.97 -10.22 -9.52
C SER A 317 -19.54 -10.74 -8.15
N GLY A 318 -18.24 -10.74 -7.91
CA GLY A 318 -17.66 -11.05 -6.60
C GLY A 318 -18.05 -10.01 -5.56
N GLN A 319 -18.52 -10.47 -4.40
CA GLN A 319 -18.78 -9.56 -3.27
C GLN A 319 -17.45 -9.10 -2.64
N GLY A 320 -17.41 -7.86 -2.20
CA GLY A 320 -16.20 -7.29 -1.57
C GLY A 320 -15.01 -7.11 -2.51
N ASN A 321 -15.15 -7.46 -3.77
CA ASN A 321 -14.12 -7.24 -4.77
C ASN A 321 -14.17 -5.77 -5.19
N ILE A 322 -13.34 -4.97 -4.56
CA ILE A 322 -13.30 -3.49 -4.64
C ILE A 322 -13.21 -2.99 -6.11
N LEU A 323 -12.64 -3.79 -6.98
CA LEU A 323 -12.21 -3.36 -8.31
C LEU A 323 -13.02 -3.98 -9.44
N GLY A 324 -14.11 -4.62 -9.10
CA GLY A 324 -14.97 -5.33 -10.06
C GLY A 324 -14.28 -6.61 -10.57
N GLY A 325 -14.92 -7.72 -10.36
CA GLY A 325 -14.48 -9.03 -10.83
C GLY A 325 -15.60 -10.02 -10.62
N LEU A 326 -15.53 -11.13 -11.30
CA LEU A 326 -16.49 -12.21 -11.17
C LEU A 326 -16.08 -13.13 -10.01
N THR A 327 -17.06 -13.82 -9.44
CA THR A 327 -16.81 -14.87 -8.46
C THR A 327 -16.02 -16.01 -9.10
N ASN A 328 -14.85 -16.33 -8.54
CA ASN A 328 -14.08 -17.49 -8.96
C ASN A 328 -14.62 -18.75 -8.27
N PRO A 329 -15.12 -19.76 -9.01
CA PRO A 329 -15.71 -20.95 -8.41
C PRO A 329 -14.71 -21.87 -7.69
N HIS A 330 -13.41 -21.61 -7.85
CA HIS A 330 -12.35 -22.44 -7.27
C HIS A 330 -11.72 -21.82 -6.00
N LEU A 331 -12.17 -20.63 -5.59
CA LEU A 331 -11.58 -19.91 -4.46
C LEU A 331 -12.61 -19.67 -3.35
N THR A 332 -12.14 -19.73 -2.11
CA THR A 332 -12.91 -19.28 -0.95
C THR A 332 -12.74 -17.77 -0.74
N THR A 333 -13.57 -17.18 0.11
CA THR A 333 -13.54 -15.75 0.42
C THR A 333 -13.36 -15.50 1.91
N SER A 334 -12.77 -14.35 2.25
CA SER A 334 -12.76 -13.82 3.60
C SER A 334 -14.17 -13.36 4.03
N GLU A 335 -14.33 -12.95 5.29
CA GLU A 335 -15.58 -12.35 5.81
C GLU A 335 -16.00 -11.08 5.05
N TRP A 336 -15.08 -10.39 4.41
CA TRP A 336 -15.33 -9.21 3.55
C TRP A 336 -15.42 -9.55 2.05
N GLY A 337 -15.58 -10.83 1.71
CA GLY A 337 -15.78 -11.28 0.35
C GLY A 337 -14.52 -11.29 -0.54
N TRP A 338 -13.35 -11.02 0.00
CA TRP A 338 -12.10 -11.05 -0.77
C TRP A 338 -11.64 -12.48 -1.00
N GLN A 339 -11.40 -12.83 -2.25
CA GLN A 339 -10.97 -14.17 -2.63
C GLN A 339 -9.59 -14.50 -2.09
N ILE A 340 -9.47 -15.64 -1.40
CA ILE A 340 -8.20 -16.11 -0.83
C ILE A 340 -7.48 -16.94 -1.89
N ASP A 341 -6.37 -16.42 -2.40
CA ASP A 341 -5.62 -17.02 -3.51
C ASP A 341 -4.11 -16.95 -3.28
N PRO A 342 -3.54 -17.87 -2.50
CA PRO A 342 -2.10 -17.93 -2.28
C PRO A 342 -1.29 -18.22 -3.56
N ILE A 343 -1.82 -19.05 -4.47
CA ILE A 343 -1.16 -19.40 -5.74
C ILE A 343 -1.09 -18.16 -6.65
N GLY A 344 -2.09 -17.30 -6.61
CA GLY A 344 -2.10 -16.04 -7.33
C GLY A 344 -0.93 -15.12 -6.96
N LEU A 345 -0.46 -15.16 -5.70
CA LEU A 345 0.74 -14.42 -5.29
C LEU A 345 2.00 -14.96 -6.02
N ARG A 346 2.17 -16.30 -6.08
CA ARG A 346 3.28 -16.89 -6.84
C ARG A 346 3.19 -16.55 -8.33
N LEU A 347 1.99 -16.57 -8.90
CA LEU A 347 1.76 -16.18 -10.29
C LEU A 347 2.21 -14.73 -10.54
N VAL A 348 1.79 -13.78 -9.69
CA VAL A 348 2.18 -12.36 -9.79
C VAL A 348 3.70 -12.20 -9.69
N LEU A 349 4.34 -12.87 -8.73
CA LEU A 349 5.79 -12.81 -8.54
C LEU A 349 6.53 -13.28 -9.80
N ASN A 350 6.12 -14.41 -10.38
CA ASN A 350 6.70 -14.90 -11.62
C ASN A 350 6.45 -13.95 -12.78
N GLN A 351 5.19 -13.49 -12.97
CA GLN A 351 4.84 -12.56 -14.07
C GLN A 351 5.64 -11.25 -14.02
N TYR A 352 5.77 -10.65 -12.84
CA TYR A 352 6.50 -9.39 -12.71
C TYR A 352 8.00 -9.58 -12.91
N TYR A 353 8.57 -10.65 -12.36
CA TYR A 353 9.98 -10.91 -12.54
C TYR A 353 10.34 -11.28 -13.97
N GLU A 354 9.56 -12.14 -14.62
CA GLU A 354 9.71 -12.45 -16.06
C GLU A 354 9.63 -11.20 -16.93
N ARG A 355 8.71 -10.28 -16.59
CA ARG A 355 8.47 -9.06 -17.36
C ARG A 355 9.58 -8.03 -17.19
N TYR A 356 10.11 -7.85 -15.99
CA TYR A 356 10.94 -6.70 -15.65
C TYR A 356 12.37 -7.03 -15.28
N GLN A 357 12.67 -8.22 -14.78
CA GLN A 357 14.01 -8.67 -14.37
C GLN A 357 14.69 -7.71 -13.36
N ILE A 358 13.90 -7.13 -12.45
CA ILE A 358 14.38 -6.31 -11.33
C ILE A 358 13.88 -6.90 -10.01
N PRO A 359 14.53 -6.60 -8.87
CA PRO A 359 14.07 -7.10 -7.57
C PRO A 359 12.61 -6.73 -7.28
N LEU A 360 11.89 -7.66 -6.64
CA LEU A 360 10.51 -7.47 -6.21
C LEU A 360 10.43 -7.35 -4.69
N PHE A 361 9.44 -6.60 -4.18
CA PHE A 361 9.16 -6.50 -2.76
C PHE A 361 7.66 -6.60 -2.51
N ILE A 362 7.24 -7.59 -1.72
CA ILE A 362 5.85 -7.70 -1.27
C ILE A 362 5.70 -6.80 -0.05
N VAL A 363 5.14 -5.60 -0.24
CA VAL A 363 5.05 -4.59 0.83
C VAL A 363 3.71 -4.56 1.53
N GLU A 364 2.72 -5.29 1.00
CA GLU A 364 1.42 -5.51 1.66
C GLU A 364 0.85 -6.87 1.28
N ASN A 365 0.48 -7.62 2.29
CA ASN A 365 -0.37 -8.81 2.21
C ASN A 365 -0.92 -9.08 3.61
N GLY A 366 -2.17 -9.47 3.74
CA GLY A 366 -2.80 -9.73 5.02
C GLY A 366 -4.28 -10.08 4.91
N LEU A 367 -4.83 -10.58 6.00
CA LEU A 367 -6.23 -10.98 6.14
C LEU A 367 -6.96 -10.05 7.11
N GLY A 368 -7.97 -9.33 6.62
CA GLY A 368 -8.94 -8.65 7.47
C GLY A 368 -9.94 -9.66 8.06
N ALA A 369 -10.07 -9.72 9.37
CA ALA A 369 -10.96 -10.64 10.07
C ALA A 369 -11.53 -10.00 11.34
N LYS A 370 -12.66 -10.51 11.82
CA LYS A 370 -13.21 -10.16 13.14
C LYS A 370 -12.51 -10.97 14.20
N ASP A 371 -11.73 -10.30 15.01
CA ASP A 371 -10.99 -10.93 16.10
C ASP A 371 -11.77 -10.81 17.40
N GLN A 372 -11.72 -11.84 18.23
CA GLN A 372 -12.29 -11.86 19.56
C GLN A 372 -11.17 -11.88 20.61
N LEU A 373 -11.09 -10.82 21.41
CA LEU A 373 -10.18 -10.75 22.53
C LEU A 373 -10.69 -11.68 23.65
N ILE A 374 -9.83 -12.55 24.15
CA ILE A 374 -10.12 -13.49 25.23
C ILE A 374 -9.12 -13.34 26.37
N GLU A 375 -9.56 -13.58 27.60
CA GLU A 375 -8.69 -13.65 28.77
C GLU A 375 -8.03 -15.03 28.86
N THR A 376 -6.72 -15.04 29.09
CA THR A 376 -5.95 -16.27 29.28
C THR A 376 -6.03 -16.74 30.73
N LEU A 377 -5.60 -17.97 31.00
CA LEU A 377 -5.59 -18.53 32.36
C LEU A 377 -4.70 -17.73 33.35
N ASP A 378 -3.72 -17.01 32.81
CA ASP A 378 -2.78 -16.20 33.61
C ASP A 378 -3.28 -14.75 33.82
N GLY A 379 -4.49 -14.43 33.32
CA GLY A 379 -5.10 -13.10 33.45
C GLY A 379 -4.65 -12.09 32.41
N ASP A 380 -3.87 -12.49 31.40
CA ASP A 380 -3.55 -11.70 30.21
C ASP A 380 -4.64 -11.82 29.16
N TYR A 381 -4.52 -11.05 28.09
CA TYR A 381 -5.46 -11.07 26.96
C TYR A 381 -4.76 -11.44 25.66
N THR A 382 -5.46 -12.19 24.82
CA THR A 382 -4.97 -12.58 23.49
C THR A 382 -6.12 -12.78 22.49
N VAL A 383 -5.78 -13.07 21.24
CA VAL A 383 -6.70 -13.55 20.20
C VAL A 383 -6.16 -14.87 19.66
N GLU A 384 -6.99 -15.91 19.65
CA GLU A 384 -6.69 -17.21 19.04
C GLU A 384 -6.97 -17.15 17.53
N ASP A 385 -6.04 -16.55 16.78
CA ASP A 385 -6.19 -16.25 15.35
C ASP A 385 -5.48 -17.28 14.45
N ASP A 386 -5.74 -18.57 14.66
CA ASP A 386 -5.21 -19.67 13.82
C ASP A 386 -5.54 -19.48 12.34
N TYR A 387 -6.72 -18.95 12.02
CA TYR A 387 -7.13 -18.60 10.66
C TYR A 387 -6.18 -17.60 9.99
N ARG A 388 -5.59 -16.66 10.74
CA ARG A 388 -4.59 -15.72 10.25
C ARG A 388 -3.25 -16.39 10.03
N ILE A 389 -2.87 -17.28 10.96
CA ILE A 389 -1.66 -18.12 10.84
C ILE A 389 -1.75 -18.97 9.59
N ASP A 390 -2.87 -19.66 9.37
CA ASP A 390 -3.09 -20.52 8.21
C ASP A 390 -3.04 -19.71 6.91
N TYR A 391 -3.68 -18.56 6.87
CA TYR A 391 -3.63 -17.63 5.74
C TYR A 391 -2.18 -17.23 5.43
N MET A 392 -1.47 -16.68 6.40
CA MET A 392 -0.10 -16.19 6.21
C MET A 392 0.85 -17.33 5.82
N ASN A 393 0.70 -18.51 6.43
CA ASN A 393 1.53 -19.67 6.10
C ASN A 393 1.35 -20.08 4.63
N GLN A 394 0.11 -20.17 4.15
CA GLN A 394 -0.17 -20.52 2.76
C GLN A 394 0.47 -19.53 1.78
N TYR A 395 0.39 -18.22 2.05
CA TYR A 395 0.99 -17.19 1.20
C TYR A 395 2.51 -17.21 1.26
N LEU A 396 3.11 -17.31 2.44
CA LEU A 396 4.58 -17.33 2.59
C LEU A 396 5.23 -18.58 1.99
N VAL A 397 4.54 -19.73 2.02
CA VAL A 397 4.97 -20.93 1.28
C VAL A 397 5.01 -20.66 -0.23
N GLN A 398 4.06 -19.89 -0.78
CA GLN A 398 4.10 -19.54 -2.20
C GLN A 398 5.21 -18.51 -2.51
N VAL A 399 5.55 -17.63 -1.59
CA VAL A 399 6.73 -16.77 -1.72
C VAL A 399 8.01 -17.59 -1.79
N ALA A 400 8.16 -18.59 -0.91
CA ALA A 400 9.29 -19.51 -0.95
C ALA A 400 9.39 -20.24 -2.29
N LYS A 401 8.26 -20.76 -2.80
CA LYS A 401 8.21 -21.42 -4.12
C LYS A 401 8.56 -20.48 -5.27
N ALA A 402 8.17 -19.21 -5.21
CA ALA A 402 8.56 -18.23 -6.22
C ALA A 402 10.08 -17.98 -6.21
N ILE A 403 10.71 -17.96 -5.03
CA ILE A 403 12.18 -17.90 -4.92
C ILE A 403 12.83 -19.14 -5.55
N GLU A 404 12.27 -20.31 -5.34
CA GLU A 404 12.71 -21.56 -5.99
C GLU A 404 12.53 -21.54 -7.51
N ASP A 405 11.48 -20.83 -8.01
CA ASP A 405 11.28 -20.57 -9.43
C ASP A 405 12.34 -19.62 -10.04
N GLY A 406 13.17 -18.97 -9.20
CA GLY A 406 14.23 -18.05 -9.62
C GLY A 406 13.87 -16.57 -9.48
N VAL A 407 12.77 -16.21 -8.82
CA VAL A 407 12.36 -14.84 -8.60
C VAL A 407 13.22 -14.19 -7.52
N GLU A 408 13.77 -13.00 -7.80
CA GLU A 408 14.51 -12.21 -6.82
C GLU A 408 13.53 -11.39 -5.97
N ILE A 409 13.40 -11.75 -4.69
CA ILE A 409 12.49 -11.11 -3.74
C ILE A 409 13.28 -10.50 -2.59
N MET A 410 13.14 -9.20 -2.38
CA MET A 410 13.85 -8.45 -1.33
C MET A 410 13.29 -8.71 0.06
N GLY A 411 11.97 -8.87 0.18
CA GLY A 411 11.32 -8.98 1.47
C GLY A 411 9.80 -9.13 1.40
N TYR A 412 9.22 -9.22 2.59
CA TYR A 412 7.79 -9.31 2.82
C TYR A 412 7.42 -8.50 4.06
N THR A 413 6.45 -7.61 3.93
CA THR A 413 5.84 -6.90 5.05
C THR A 413 4.35 -7.23 5.13
N SER A 414 3.93 -7.77 6.29
CA SER A 414 2.50 -8.04 6.54
C SER A 414 1.75 -6.72 6.68
N TRP A 415 0.63 -6.60 5.97
CA TRP A 415 -0.20 -5.40 6.08
C TRP A 415 -0.92 -5.31 7.42
N GLY A 416 -0.88 -4.11 8.00
CA GLY A 416 -1.53 -3.85 9.27
C GLY A 416 -0.95 -4.71 10.38
N CYS A 417 0.38 -4.82 10.49
CA CYS A 417 1.06 -5.66 11.49
C CYS A 417 0.61 -5.40 12.94
N ILE A 418 0.05 -4.24 13.19
CA ILE A 418 -0.76 -3.86 14.34
C ILE A 418 -2.15 -3.46 13.83
N ASP A 419 -3.21 -3.74 14.58
CA ASP A 419 -4.56 -3.37 14.16
C ASP A 419 -4.64 -1.88 13.81
N CYS A 420 -5.24 -1.58 12.69
CA CYS A 420 -5.38 -0.23 12.14
C CYS A 420 -6.78 0.00 11.60
N VAL A 421 -7.13 1.26 11.36
CA VAL A 421 -8.39 1.60 10.71
C VAL A 421 -8.35 1.11 9.25
N SER A 422 -9.34 0.33 8.84
CA SER A 422 -9.40 -0.18 7.46
C SER A 422 -9.51 0.96 6.44
N MET A 423 -8.69 0.93 5.39
CA MET A 423 -8.73 1.92 4.32
C MET A 423 -10.08 1.89 3.58
N SER A 424 -10.56 0.70 3.24
CA SER A 424 -11.76 0.54 2.41
C SER A 424 -13.08 0.84 3.12
N THR A 425 -13.16 0.59 4.44
CA THR A 425 -14.41 0.66 5.22
C THR A 425 -14.37 1.62 6.40
N ALA A 426 -13.19 2.18 6.73
CA ALA A 426 -12.94 3.01 7.92
C ALA A 426 -13.32 2.32 9.26
N GLN A 427 -13.34 1.00 9.30
CA GLN A 427 -13.67 0.18 10.48
C GLN A 427 -12.40 -0.34 11.16
N LEU A 428 -12.46 -0.47 12.47
CA LEU A 428 -11.45 -1.19 13.28
C LEU A 428 -11.78 -2.65 13.47
N SER A 429 -13.04 -3.04 13.39
CA SER A 429 -13.49 -4.44 13.44
C SER A 429 -12.95 -5.30 12.32
N LYS A 430 -12.54 -4.70 11.18
CA LYS A 430 -11.79 -5.36 10.11
C LYS A 430 -10.31 -5.38 10.47
N ARG A 431 -9.91 -6.34 11.30
CA ARG A 431 -8.59 -6.41 11.90
C ARG A 431 -7.60 -7.20 11.06
N TYR A 432 -6.43 -6.62 10.86
CA TYR A 432 -5.32 -7.23 10.11
C TYR A 432 -4.16 -7.64 11.01
N GLY A 433 -4.08 -7.04 12.21
CA GLY A 433 -2.89 -7.04 13.05
C GLY A 433 -2.50 -8.39 13.60
N LEU A 434 -1.22 -8.52 13.90
CA LEU A 434 -0.62 -9.53 14.76
C LEU A 434 -0.61 -9.04 16.22
N ILE A 435 -0.91 -7.77 16.39
CA ILE A 435 -1.11 -7.07 17.65
C ILE A 435 -2.52 -6.50 17.65
N TYR A 436 -3.33 -6.92 18.61
CA TYR A 436 -4.66 -6.39 18.83
C TYR A 436 -4.57 -5.01 19.51
N VAL A 437 -5.36 -4.07 19.04
CA VAL A 437 -5.54 -2.77 19.71
C VAL A 437 -6.98 -2.69 20.18
N ASP A 438 -7.16 -2.45 21.48
CA ASP A 438 -8.48 -2.29 22.08
C ASP A 438 -9.14 -0.97 21.69
N ARG A 439 -9.73 -0.98 20.50
CA ARG A 439 -10.50 0.11 19.90
C ARG A 439 -11.65 -0.45 19.08
N ASN A 440 -12.84 0.10 19.25
CA ASN A 440 -14.07 -0.32 18.59
C ASN A 440 -14.49 0.64 17.49
N ASP A 441 -15.43 0.22 16.64
CA ASP A 441 -15.95 1.04 15.52
C ASP A 441 -16.74 2.28 16.00
N ASP A 442 -17.23 2.28 17.24
CA ASP A 442 -17.87 3.44 17.88
C ASP A 442 -16.86 4.41 18.53
N GLY A 443 -15.57 4.14 18.39
CA GLY A 443 -14.51 4.96 18.97
C GLY A 443 -14.22 4.67 20.45
N THR A 444 -14.90 3.71 21.09
CA THR A 444 -14.59 3.27 22.45
C THR A 444 -13.40 2.32 22.49
N GLY A 445 -12.86 2.08 23.69
CA GLY A 445 -11.74 1.19 23.94
C GLY A 445 -10.61 1.88 24.69
N SER A 446 -9.72 1.08 25.26
CA SER A 446 -8.61 1.55 26.12
C SER A 446 -7.35 1.91 25.34
N LEU A 447 -7.28 1.59 24.04
CA LEU A 447 -6.07 1.64 23.20
C LEU A 447 -4.94 0.73 23.69
N GLN A 448 -5.19 -0.21 24.60
CA GLN A 448 -4.20 -1.19 25.01
C GLN A 448 -3.84 -2.12 23.86
N ARG A 449 -2.58 -2.56 23.84
CA ARG A 449 -2.03 -3.48 22.83
C ARG A 449 -1.90 -4.87 23.44
N TYR A 450 -2.40 -5.89 22.72
CA TYR A 450 -2.31 -7.29 23.14
C TYR A 450 -1.74 -8.12 22.00
N LYS A 451 -0.80 -9.02 22.31
CA LYS A 451 -0.23 -9.94 21.33
C LYS A 451 -1.25 -11.00 20.95
N LYS A 452 -1.54 -11.18 19.67
CA LYS A 452 -2.34 -12.29 19.18
C LYS A 452 -1.48 -13.56 19.08
N LYS A 453 -2.07 -14.72 18.93
CA LYS A 453 -1.35 -15.98 18.71
C LYS A 453 -0.43 -15.92 17.49
N SER A 454 -0.86 -15.25 16.43
CA SER A 454 -0.08 -14.99 15.23
C SER A 454 1.20 -14.20 15.48
N PHE A 455 1.29 -13.39 16.52
CA PHE A 455 2.51 -12.69 16.91
C PHE A 455 3.67 -13.65 17.16
N GLY A 456 3.48 -14.64 18.03
CA GLY A 456 4.50 -15.64 18.36
C GLY A 456 4.85 -16.55 17.17
N TRP A 457 3.85 -16.87 16.35
CA TRP A 457 4.07 -17.63 15.12
C TRP A 457 4.94 -16.85 14.12
N TYR A 458 4.64 -15.60 13.85
CA TYR A 458 5.40 -14.79 12.90
C TYR A 458 6.81 -14.46 13.43
N GLN A 459 6.97 -14.26 14.75
CA GLN A 459 8.26 -14.16 15.41
C GLN A 459 9.12 -15.41 15.13
N LYS A 460 8.52 -16.61 15.20
CA LYS A 460 9.21 -17.87 14.88
C LYS A 460 9.61 -17.93 13.40
N VAL A 461 8.73 -17.52 12.48
CA VAL A 461 9.02 -17.46 11.04
C VAL A 461 10.24 -16.57 10.78
N ILE A 462 10.26 -15.37 11.33
CA ILE A 462 11.37 -14.43 11.17
C ILE A 462 12.68 -14.99 11.76
N ARG A 463 12.63 -15.49 12.97
CA ARG A 463 13.80 -16.05 13.67
C ARG A 463 14.42 -17.22 12.91
N THR A 464 13.62 -18.05 12.29
CA THR A 464 14.07 -19.22 11.51
C THR A 464 14.32 -18.91 10.03
N ASN A 465 14.21 -17.63 9.64
CA ASN A 465 14.28 -17.21 8.24
C ASN A 465 13.38 -18.08 7.32
N GLY A 466 12.13 -18.28 7.74
CA GLY A 466 11.12 -19.01 6.99
C GLY A 466 11.19 -20.56 7.11
N GLN A 467 12.17 -21.15 7.79
CA GLN A 467 12.24 -22.61 7.92
C GLN A 467 11.00 -23.21 8.60
N SER A 468 10.47 -22.53 9.61
CA SER A 468 9.31 -23.00 10.36
C SER A 468 8.01 -23.10 9.56
N LEU A 469 7.94 -22.48 8.38
CA LEU A 469 6.79 -22.59 7.47
C LEU A 469 6.54 -24.03 7.01
N PHE A 470 7.57 -24.86 7.00
CA PHE A 470 7.53 -26.23 6.50
C PHE A 470 7.47 -27.30 7.60
N GLU A 471 7.50 -26.90 8.88
CA GLU A 471 7.48 -27.84 10.00
C GLU A 471 6.11 -28.49 10.26
N HIS A 472 5.02 -27.92 9.73
CA HIS A 472 3.64 -28.37 10.01
C HIS A 472 3.03 -29.32 8.98
N HIS A 473 3.74 -29.73 7.96
CA HIS A 473 3.21 -30.63 6.91
C HIS A 473 3.35 -32.13 7.23
N ASN A 474 3.80 -32.49 8.46
CA ASN A 474 3.94 -33.89 8.92
C ASN A 474 2.93 -34.27 10.01
N ARG A 475 1.72 -33.67 10.03
CA ARG A 475 0.64 -34.14 10.91
C ARG A 475 -0.59 -34.52 10.12
#